data_52c0cf9bc7b62940c30c78a990085a5e
#
_entry.id   52c0cf9bc7b62940c30c78a990085a5e
#
_cell.length_a   1.000
_cell.length_b   1.000
_cell.length_c   1.000
_cell.angle_alpha   90.00
_cell.angle_beta   90.00
_cell.angle_gamma   90.00
#
_symmetry.space_group_name_H-M   'P 1'
#
loop_
_entity.id
_entity.type
_entity.pdbx_description
1 polymer ?
#
loop_
_entity_poly.entity_id
_entity_poly.type
_entity_poly.pdbx_seq_one_letter_code
_entity_poly.pdbx_strand_id
1 'polypeptide(L)'
;MMWYKGLRIILDDLKQLKDEGRDFRMVFVGKGTDGDAIRAYAWELGLCDKVFFEAPCYDREVIRAWYCRADLFLFPSTFDTNGLVVREAAACGLASVLIAGSCAAEDVTDGQNGFFIQENADSMAAMLRRLLPQRELMRQVGENAQKEIYISWEDSIANACRRYEVVLDNFRRGLYPAHDTRMDDLLRGTAESLDTINRIRAIPQQLRAAMDEDVRQWHDEVQENRLRAQENRQKLQEKLTQLRQR
;
A
#
# COMPACT_ATOMS: atom_id res chain seq x y z
N MET A 1 0.25 -0.60 -5.45
CA MET A 1 -1.06 -0.39 -6.09
C MET A 1 -1.89 -1.65 -5.88
N MET A 2 -3.11 -1.51 -5.39
CA MET A 2 -4.00 -2.62 -5.03
C MET A 2 -5.44 -2.22 -5.35
N TRP A 3 -6.24 -3.14 -5.89
CA TRP A 3 -7.61 -2.87 -6.34
C TRP A 3 -8.52 -2.34 -5.24
N TYR A 4 -8.38 -2.86 -4.02
CA TYR A 4 -9.20 -2.43 -2.87
C TYR A 4 -8.98 -0.98 -2.44
N LYS A 5 -7.97 -0.29 -2.97
CA LYS A 5 -7.75 1.16 -2.79
C LYS A 5 -8.62 2.02 -3.74
N GLY A 6 -9.61 1.42 -4.40
CA GLY A 6 -10.52 2.12 -5.30
C GLY A 6 -9.94 2.50 -6.66
N LEU A 7 -8.80 1.91 -7.07
CA LEU A 7 -8.15 2.28 -8.34
C LEU A 7 -9.02 1.95 -9.56
N ARG A 8 -9.92 0.96 -9.46
CA ARG A 8 -10.90 0.68 -10.52
C ARG A 8 -11.85 1.85 -10.72
N ILE A 9 -12.37 2.44 -9.63
CA ILE A 9 -13.26 3.62 -9.67
C ILE A 9 -12.58 4.76 -10.42
N ILE A 10 -11.29 5.01 -10.14
CA ILE A 10 -10.51 6.06 -10.82
C ILE A 10 -10.35 5.76 -12.31
N LEU A 11 -10.00 4.53 -12.69
CA LEU A 11 -9.76 4.19 -14.10
C LEU A 11 -11.05 4.21 -14.92
N ASP A 12 -12.15 3.70 -14.37
CA ASP A 12 -13.45 3.70 -15.03
C ASP A 12 -14.02 5.12 -15.22
N ASP A 13 -13.84 6.00 -14.23
CA ASP A 13 -14.14 7.43 -14.30
C ASP A 13 -13.31 8.14 -15.38
N LEU A 14 -11.98 7.94 -15.34
CA LEU A 14 -11.08 8.57 -16.32
C LEU A 14 -11.39 8.13 -17.75
N LYS A 15 -11.88 6.91 -17.95
CA LYS A 15 -12.38 6.45 -19.26
C LYS A 15 -13.58 7.28 -19.72
N GLN A 16 -14.55 7.52 -18.84
CA GLN A 16 -15.71 8.38 -19.16
C GLN A 16 -15.26 9.80 -19.55
N LEU A 17 -14.36 10.41 -18.76
CA LEU A 17 -13.84 11.75 -19.05
C LEU A 17 -13.07 11.81 -20.38
N LYS A 18 -12.30 10.78 -20.70
CA LYS A 18 -11.60 10.69 -21.98
C LYS A 18 -12.57 10.60 -23.15
N ASP A 19 -13.61 9.78 -23.05
CA ASP A 19 -14.63 9.63 -24.11
C ASP A 19 -15.41 10.93 -24.34
N GLU A 20 -15.53 11.76 -23.31
CA GLU A 20 -16.09 13.11 -23.40
C GLU A 20 -15.11 14.16 -23.96
N GLY A 21 -13.88 13.76 -24.27
CA GLY A 21 -12.86 14.67 -24.76
C GLY A 21 -12.31 15.65 -23.70
N ARG A 22 -12.46 15.32 -22.40
CA ARG A 22 -11.91 16.14 -21.33
C ARG A 22 -10.39 16.03 -21.27
N ASP A 23 -9.75 17.14 -20.96
CA ASP A 23 -8.29 17.14 -20.75
C ASP A 23 -7.94 16.93 -19.29
N PHE A 24 -7.11 15.90 -19.05
CA PHE A 24 -6.57 15.56 -17.74
C PHE A 24 -5.26 14.78 -17.89
N ARG A 25 -4.52 14.71 -16.80
CA ARG A 25 -3.37 13.80 -16.63
C ARG A 25 -3.46 13.17 -15.25
N MET A 26 -3.40 11.84 -15.19
CA MET A 26 -3.38 11.09 -13.93
C MET A 26 -2.04 10.43 -13.72
N VAL A 27 -1.50 10.53 -12.51
CA VAL A 27 -0.26 9.87 -12.12
C VAL A 27 -0.51 8.99 -10.90
N PHE A 28 -0.20 7.72 -11.02
CA PHE A 28 -0.17 6.77 -9.91
C PHE A 28 1.28 6.59 -9.46
N VAL A 29 1.57 6.91 -8.20
CA VAL A 29 2.89 6.74 -7.60
C VAL A 29 2.86 5.59 -6.61
N GLY A 30 3.73 4.60 -6.78
CA GLY A 30 3.84 3.50 -5.82
C GLY A 30 3.91 2.11 -6.44
N LYS A 31 3.81 1.08 -5.58
CA LYS A 31 3.81 -0.34 -5.95
C LYS A 31 2.70 -1.10 -5.21
N GLY A 32 2.45 -2.32 -5.63
CA GLY A 32 1.52 -3.26 -4.98
C GLY A 32 1.33 -4.50 -5.82
N THR A 33 0.72 -5.52 -5.24
CA THR A 33 0.53 -6.84 -5.85
C THR A 33 -0.27 -6.79 -7.16
N ASP A 34 -1.19 -5.83 -7.29
CA ASP A 34 -2.07 -5.73 -8.45
C ASP A 34 -1.54 -4.73 -9.50
N GLY A 35 -0.32 -4.21 -9.32
CA GLY A 35 0.24 -3.14 -10.15
C GLY A 35 0.21 -3.43 -11.65
N ASP A 36 0.59 -4.64 -12.04
CA ASP A 36 0.62 -5.04 -13.47
C ASP A 36 -0.80 -5.20 -14.03
N ALA A 37 -1.72 -5.77 -13.25
CA ALA A 37 -3.13 -5.89 -13.64
C ALA A 37 -3.81 -4.52 -13.78
N ILE A 38 -3.46 -3.56 -12.92
CA ILE A 38 -3.97 -2.18 -12.98
C ILE A 38 -3.43 -1.47 -14.23
N ARG A 39 -2.15 -1.64 -14.57
CA ARG A 39 -1.56 -1.10 -15.81
C ARG A 39 -2.22 -1.70 -17.05
N ALA A 40 -2.41 -3.03 -17.07
CA ALA A 40 -3.09 -3.72 -18.18
C ALA A 40 -4.51 -3.19 -18.37
N TYR A 41 -5.25 -3.02 -17.29
CA TYR A 41 -6.60 -2.48 -17.32
C TYR A 41 -6.66 -1.03 -17.84
N ALA A 42 -5.75 -0.16 -17.41
CA ALA A 42 -5.63 1.18 -17.96
C ALA A 42 -5.34 1.16 -19.47
N TRP A 43 -4.55 0.20 -19.94
CA TRP A 43 -4.27 -0.02 -21.36
C TRP A 43 -5.53 -0.47 -22.13
N GLU A 44 -6.26 -1.46 -21.61
CA GLU A 44 -7.53 -1.93 -22.19
C GLU A 44 -8.56 -0.83 -22.33
N LEU A 45 -8.62 0.09 -21.36
CA LEU A 45 -9.45 1.28 -21.39
C LEU A 45 -8.93 2.37 -22.36
N GLY A 46 -7.77 2.16 -22.98
CA GLY A 46 -7.15 3.11 -23.89
C GLY A 46 -6.62 4.37 -23.23
N LEU A 47 -6.21 4.32 -21.94
CA LEU A 47 -5.81 5.49 -21.15
C LEU A 47 -4.30 5.78 -21.18
N CYS A 48 -3.51 5.10 -22.03
CA CYS A 48 -2.04 5.15 -22.02
C CYS A 48 -1.43 6.53 -22.26
N ASP A 49 -2.16 7.41 -22.94
CA ASP A 49 -1.74 8.79 -23.25
C ASP A 49 -2.07 9.79 -22.12
N LYS A 50 -2.90 9.40 -21.15
CA LYS A 50 -3.42 10.25 -20.07
C LYS A 50 -3.05 9.76 -18.67
N VAL A 51 -2.74 8.45 -18.51
CA VAL A 51 -2.48 7.81 -17.23
C VAL A 51 -1.03 7.31 -17.18
N PHE A 52 -0.31 7.73 -16.15
CA PHE A 52 1.11 7.44 -15.94
C PHE A 52 1.31 6.71 -14.63
N PHE A 53 2.28 5.79 -14.61
CA PHE A 53 2.59 4.97 -13.45
C PHE A 53 4.05 5.17 -13.08
N GLU A 54 4.27 5.81 -11.95
CA GLU A 54 5.60 6.07 -11.42
C GLU A 54 6.03 4.99 -10.41
N ALA A 55 7.32 4.74 -10.36
CA ALA A 55 7.90 3.82 -9.40
C ALA A 55 7.65 4.29 -7.95
N PRO A 56 7.67 3.37 -6.97
CA PRO A 56 7.61 3.77 -5.56
C PRO A 56 8.80 4.67 -5.23
N CYS A 57 8.50 5.83 -4.66
CA CYS A 57 9.49 6.77 -4.18
C CYS A 57 9.42 6.84 -2.65
N TYR A 58 10.59 6.86 -2.00
CA TYR A 58 10.73 7.01 -0.55
C TYR A 58 11.36 8.36 -0.17
N ASP A 59 11.79 9.12 -1.17
CA ASP A 59 12.25 10.49 -0.98
C ASP A 59 11.06 11.40 -0.73
N ARG A 60 11.00 12.01 0.45
CA ARG A 60 9.89 12.86 0.88
C ARG A 60 9.77 14.12 0.04
N GLU A 61 10.88 14.69 -0.43
CA GLU A 61 10.85 15.88 -1.27
C GLU A 61 10.26 15.58 -2.66
N VAL A 62 10.56 14.42 -3.21
CA VAL A 62 9.96 13.97 -4.48
C VAL A 62 8.47 13.71 -4.32
N ILE A 63 8.05 13.04 -3.23
CA ILE A 63 6.62 12.81 -2.94
C ILE A 63 5.90 14.14 -2.74
N ARG A 64 6.48 15.06 -1.98
CA ARG A 64 5.96 16.42 -1.80
C ARG A 64 5.82 17.15 -3.12
N ALA A 65 6.82 17.05 -4.00
CA ALA A 65 6.77 17.68 -5.33
C ALA A 65 5.58 17.16 -6.17
N TRP A 66 5.26 15.86 -6.08
CA TRP A 66 4.08 15.29 -6.72
C TRP A 66 2.78 15.90 -6.17
N TYR A 67 2.62 15.98 -4.84
CA TYR A 67 1.46 16.61 -4.23
C TYR A 67 1.34 18.10 -4.61
N CYS A 68 2.43 18.86 -4.54
CA CYS A 68 2.43 20.29 -4.90
C CYS A 68 2.17 20.54 -6.40
N ARG A 69 2.42 19.55 -7.27
CA ARG A 69 2.21 19.67 -8.73
C ARG A 69 0.79 19.31 -9.14
N ALA A 70 0.09 18.51 -8.34
CA ALA A 70 -1.26 18.05 -8.65
C ALA A 70 -2.31 19.15 -8.40
N ASP A 71 -3.44 19.06 -9.10
CA ASP A 71 -4.62 19.90 -8.89
C ASP A 71 -5.62 19.22 -7.91
N LEU A 72 -5.64 17.88 -7.86
CA LEU A 72 -6.47 17.06 -6.95
C LEU A 72 -5.76 15.78 -6.55
N PHE A 73 -6.07 15.28 -5.36
CA PHE A 73 -5.70 13.95 -4.90
C PHE A 73 -6.92 13.04 -4.88
N LEU A 74 -6.91 11.98 -5.70
CA LEU A 74 -8.02 11.02 -5.79
C LEU A 74 -7.73 9.81 -4.88
N PHE A 75 -8.54 9.62 -3.85
CA PHE A 75 -8.35 8.53 -2.90
C PHE A 75 -9.68 7.84 -2.53
N PRO A 76 -10.33 7.14 -3.48
CA PRO A 76 -11.60 6.45 -3.25
C PRO A 76 -11.38 5.08 -2.57
N SER A 77 -10.71 5.09 -1.43
CA SER A 77 -10.45 3.89 -0.62
C SER A 77 -11.45 3.79 0.52
N THR A 78 -12.09 2.62 0.66
CA THR A 78 -12.91 2.27 1.83
C THR A 78 -12.13 1.45 2.85
N PHE A 79 -10.96 0.94 2.45
CA PHE A 79 -10.09 0.09 3.27
C PHE A 79 -8.85 0.85 3.72
N ASP A 80 -9.06 1.82 4.61
CA ASP A 80 -7.97 2.58 5.23
C ASP A 80 -8.31 2.92 6.68
N THR A 81 -7.31 3.04 7.55
CA THR A 81 -7.54 3.32 8.96
C THR A 81 -7.58 4.80 9.29
N ASN A 82 -6.69 5.60 8.71
CA ASN A 82 -6.56 7.03 9.01
C ASN A 82 -6.24 7.90 7.79
N GLY A 83 -5.98 7.29 6.63
CA GLY A 83 -5.69 8.05 5.41
C GLY A 83 -4.49 8.99 5.54
N LEU A 84 -3.34 8.54 6.07
CA LEU A 84 -2.14 9.39 6.23
C LEU A 84 -1.78 10.14 4.94
N VAL A 85 -1.98 9.50 3.77
CA VAL A 85 -1.75 10.12 2.46
C VAL A 85 -2.68 11.31 2.18
N VAL A 86 -3.89 11.33 2.77
CA VAL A 86 -4.82 12.47 2.71
C VAL A 86 -4.27 13.64 3.52
N ARG A 87 -3.68 13.37 4.69
CA ARG A 87 -3.04 14.39 5.52
C ARG A 87 -1.74 14.92 4.88
N GLU A 88 -1.01 14.06 4.16
CA GLU A 88 0.15 14.48 3.36
C GLU A 88 -0.26 15.39 2.20
N ALA A 89 -1.34 15.05 1.49
CA ALA A 89 -1.91 15.91 0.45
C ALA A 89 -2.37 17.25 1.03
N ALA A 90 -3.09 17.24 2.14
CA ALA A 90 -3.54 18.44 2.86
C ALA A 90 -2.37 19.32 3.30
N ALA A 91 -1.27 18.72 3.81
CA ALA A 91 -0.05 19.47 4.17
C ALA A 91 0.54 20.25 2.99
N CYS A 92 0.32 19.77 1.76
CA CYS A 92 0.75 20.44 0.53
C CYS A 92 -0.31 21.39 -0.06
N GLY A 93 -1.41 21.63 0.63
CA GLY A 93 -2.51 22.47 0.14
C GLY A 93 -3.31 21.82 -1.00
N LEU A 94 -3.30 20.50 -1.10
CA LEU A 94 -3.97 19.75 -2.15
C LEU A 94 -5.29 19.17 -1.66
N ALA A 95 -6.39 19.50 -2.35
CA ALA A 95 -7.71 18.99 -2.04
C ALA A 95 -7.84 17.50 -2.42
N SER A 96 -8.46 16.72 -1.54
CA SER A 96 -8.69 15.28 -1.75
C SER A 96 -10.14 15.00 -2.17
N VAL A 97 -10.33 14.00 -3.05
CA VAL A 97 -11.63 13.42 -3.38
C VAL A 97 -11.72 12.05 -2.72
N LEU A 98 -12.70 11.87 -1.84
CA LEU A 98 -12.82 10.74 -0.92
C LEU A 98 -14.21 10.10 -1.02
N ILE A 99 -14.34 8.86 -0.57
CA ILE A 99 -15.65 8.24 -0.41
C ILE A 99 -16.30 8.77 0.88
N ALA A 100 -17.54 9.22 0.77
CA ALA A 100 -18.33 9.69 1.90
C ALA A 100 -18.45 8.59 2.98
N GLY A 101 -18.16 8.92 4.23
CA GLY A 101 -18.25 7.99 5.36
C GLY A 101 -17.09 6.98 5.47
N SER A 102 -16.07 7.06 4.62
CA SER A 102 -14.84 6.27 4.79
C SER A 102 -14.00 6.77 5.97
N CYS A 103 -13.16 5.92 6.55
CA CYS A 103 -12.23 6.34 7.62
C CYS A 103 -11.25 7.44 7.13
N ALA A 104 -10.89 7.44 5.86
CA ALA A 104 -10.04 8.48 5.27
C ALA A 104 -10.73 9.84 5.16
N ALA A 105 -12.06 9.88 5.25
CA ALA A 105 -12.89 11.09 5.22
C ALA A 105 -13.15 11.69 6.62
N GLU A 106 -12.58 11.11 7.67
CA GLU A 106 -12.62 11.68 9.01
C GLU A 106 -12.00 13.08 9.01
N ASP A 107 -12.63 14.02 9.69
CA ASP A 107 -12.28 15.46 9.71
C ASP A 107 -12.45 16.21 8.38
N VAL A 108 -13.03 15.57 7.34
CA VAL A 108 -13.30 16.23 6.07
C VAL A 108 -14.76 16.68 5.98
N THR A 109 -14.95 17.90 5.48
CA THR A 109 -16.25 18.50 5.19
C THR A 109 -16.36 18.75 3.69
N ASP A 110 -17.41 18.20 3.06
CA ASP A 110 -17.60 18.28 1.61
C ASP A 110 -17.68 19.74 1.10
N GLY A 111 -16.87 20.04 0.09
CA GLY A 111 -16.79 21.36 -0.53
C GLY A 111 -16.06 22.43 0.30
N GLN A 112 -15.69 22.14 1.55
CA GLN A 112 -14.95 23.05 2.43
C GLN A 112 -13.46 22.75 2.44
N ASN A 113 -13.07 21.52 2.83
CA ASN A 113 -11.68 21.09 2.94
C ASN A 113 -11.39 19.76 2.24
N GLY A 114 -12.32 19.26 1.43
CA GLY A 114 -12.24 18.10 0.59
C GLY A 114 -13.53 17.92 -0.21
N PHE A 115 -13.62 16.84 -0.98
CA PHE A 115 -14.80 16.53 -1.79
C PHE A 115 -15.21 15.08 -1.57
N PHE A 116 -16.53 14.83 -1.54
CA PHE A 116 -17.08 13.51 -1.36
C PHE A 116 -17.72 12.94 -2.61
N ILE A 117 -17.52 11.66 -2.80
CA ILE A 117 -18.19 10.83 -3.80
C ILE A 117 -18.84 9.62 -3.14
N GLN A 118 -19.74 8.97 -3.88
CA GLN A 118 -20.17 7.61 -3.59
C GLN A 118 -19.15 6.60 -4.14
N GLU A 119 -19.17 5.36 -3.64
CA GLU A 119 -18.24 4.29 -4.04
C GLU A 119 -18.55 3.76 -5.45
N ASN A 120 -18.49 4.62 -6.46
CA ASN A 120 -18.66 4.24 -7.87
C ASN A 120 -18.03 5.27 -8.82
N ALA A 121 -17.75 4.82 -10.05
CA ALA A 121 -17.12 5.64 -11.08
C ALA A 121 -17.98 6.80 -11.55
N ASP A 122 -19.30 6.63 -11.62
CA ASP A 122 -20.21 7.69 -12.10
C ASP A 122 -20.22 8.88 -11.16
N SER A 123 -20.20 8.64 -9.83
CA SER A 123 -20.07 9.71 -8.84
C SER A 123 -18.72 10.42 -8.92
N MET A 124 -17.63 9.69 -9.14
CA MET A 124 -16.30 10.27 -9.36
C MET A 124 -16.29 11.12 -10.62
N ALA A 125 -16.79 10.60 -11.75
CA ALA A 125 -16.87 11.32 -13.01
C ALA A 125 -17.73 12.60 -12.89
N ALA A 126 -18.87 12.53 -12.24
CA ALA A 126 -19.71 13.69 -11.98
C ALA A 126 -18.97 14.77 -11.18
N MET A 127 -18.21 14.35 -10.14
CA MET A 127 -17.39 15.24 -9.33
C MET A 127 -16.29 15.89 -10.18
N LEU A 128 -15.52 15.11 -10.96
CA LEU A 128 -14.42 15.64 -11.76
C LEU A 128 -14.92 16.54 -12.90
N ARG A 129 -16.06 16.22 -13.55
CA ARG A 129 -16.69 17.12 -14.53
C ARG A 129 -16.98 18.49 -13.93
N ARG A 130 -17.42 18.53 -12.68
CA ARG A 130 -17.70 19.77 -11.95
C ARG A 130 -16.41 20.53 -11.62
N LEU A 131 -15.38 19.82 -11.17
CA LEU A 131 -14.16 20.43 -10.63
C LEU A 131 -13.16 20.85 -11.71
N LEU A 132 -13.00 20.09 -12.79
CA LEU A 132 -12.01 20.37 -13.84
C LEU A 132 -12.01 21.81 -14.35
N PRO A 133 -13.17 22.50 -14.57
CA PRO A 133 -13.19 23.90 -14.97
C PRO A 133 -12.99 24.88 -13.80
N GLN A 134 -12.92 24.42 -12.53
CA GLN A 134 -12.95 25.26 -11.34
C GLN A 134 -11.63 25.18 -10.55
N ARG A 135 -10.51 25.48 -11.18
CA ARG A 135 -9.18 25.39 -10.55
C ARG A 135 -9.06 26.21 -9.27
N GLU A 136 -9.69 27.39 -9.25
CA GLU A 136 -9.66 28.25 -8.07
C GLU A 136 -10.39 27.64 -6.87
N LEU A 137 -11.54 26.96 -7.13
CA LEU A 137 -12.25 26.22 -6.07
C LEU A 137 -11.40 25.08 -5.52
N MET A 138 -10.73 24.29 -6.40
CA MET A 138 -9.86 23.21 -5.96
C MET A 138 -8.71 23.73 -5.09
N ARG A 139 -8.09 24.87 -5.50
CA ARG A 139 -7.02 25.52 -4.74
C ARG A 139 -7.52 26.01 -3.38
N GLN A 140 -8.67 26.69 -3.32
CA GLN A 140 -9.24 27.20 -2.07
C GLN A 140 -9.57 26.07 -1.09
N VAL A 141 -10.17 24.98 -1.59
CA VAL A 141 -10.48 23.78 -0.76
C VAL A 141 -9.20 23.11 -0.26
N GLY A 142 -8.15 23.07 -1.09
CA GLY A 142 -6.83 22.57 -0.68
C GLY A 142 -6.18 23.43 0.41
N GLU A 143 -6.27 24.76 0.30
CA GLU A 143 -5.77 25.68 1.34
C GLU A 143 -6.53 25.54 2.67
N ASN A 144 -7.84 25.26 2.59
CA ASN A 144 -8.62 24.95 3.78
C ASN A 144 -8.22 23.59 4.37
N ALA A 145 -7.99 22.57 3.53
CA ALA A 145 -7.49 21.27 3.97
C ALA A 145 -6.15 21.41 4.72
N GLN A 146 -5.24 22.24 4.22
CA GLN A 146 -3.98 22.51 4.89
C GLN A 146 -4.14 23.10 6.29
N LYS A 147 -5.14 23.95 6.50
CA LYS A 147 -5.40 24.60 7.79
C LYS A 147 -6.18 23.73 8.77
N GLU A 148 -7.07 22.88 8.27
CA GLU A 148 -8.07 22.18 9.08
C GLU A 148 -7.78 20.69 9.27
N ILE A 149 -7.13 20.05 8.28
CA ILE A 149 -6.88 18.59 8.29
C ILE A 149 -5.44 18.29 8.70
N TYR A 150 -4.48 19.10 8.24
CA TYR A 150 -3.07 18.89 8.59
C TYR A 150 -2.83 19.16 10.08
N ILE A 151 -2.20 18.20 10.74
CA ILE A 151 -1.73 18.31 12.13
C ILE A 151 -0.26 17.93 12.13
N SER A 152 0.59 18.79 12.72
CA SER A 152 2.01 18.48 12.89
C SER A 152 2.21 17.28 13.83
N TRP A 153 3.36 16.62 13.73
CA TRP A 153 3.69 15.56 14.68
C TRP A 153 3.81 16.07 16.11
N GLU A 154 4.33 17.29 16.30
CA GLU A 154 4.40 17.95 17.61
C GLU A 154 3.00 18.14 18.22
N ASP A 155 2.06 18.68 17.43
CA ASP A 155 0.68 18.89 17.88
C ASP A 155 -0.04 17.58 18.14
N SER A 156 0.21 16.58 17.30
CA SER A 156 -0.37 15.24 17.45
C SER A 156 0.10 14.58 18.76
N ILE A 157 1.40 14.66 19.06
CA ILE A 157 1.96 14.14 20.31
C ILE A 157 1.43 14.94 21.51
N ALA A 158 1.38 16.27 21.42
CA ALA A 158 0.83 17.12 22.50
C ALA A 158 -0.65 16.78 22.78
N ASN A 159 -1.45 16.52 21.73
CA ASN A 159 -2.83 16.07 21.85
C ASN A 159 -2.92 14.69 22.53
N ALA A 160 -2.06 13.75 22.15
CA ALA A 160 -2.00 12.42 22.77
C ALA A 160 -1.65 12.53 24.26
N CYS A 161 -0.65 13.32 24.63
CA CYS A 161 -0.26 13.55 26.03
C CYS A 161 -1.42 14.10 26.86
N ARG A 162 -2.12 15.13 26.35
CA ARG A 162 -3.31 15.67 27.03
C ARG A 162 -4.40 14.61 27.21
N ARG A 163 -4.58 13.77 26.22
CA ARG A 163 -5.58 12.68 26.29
C ARG A 163 -5.20 11.62 27.32
N TYR A 164 -3.92 11.28 27.44
CA TYR A 164 -3.43 10.40 28.51
C TYR A 164 -3.69 10.97 29.89
N GLU A 165 -3.48 12.28 30.10
CA GLU A 165 -3.80 12.93 31.38
C GLU A 165 -5.29 12.77 31.75
N VAL A 166 -6.19 13.00 30.79
CA VAL A 166 -7.64 12.81 30.98
C VAL A 166 -7.97 11.36 31.29
N VAL A 167 -7.37 10.39 30.59
CA VAL A 167 -7.58 8.97 30.85
C VAL A 167 -7.12 8.59 32.24
N LEU A 168 -5.94 9.04 32.66
CA LEU A 168 -5.40 8.79 34.00
C LEU A 168 -6.25 9.41 35.11
N ASP A 169 -6.75 10.65 34.90
CA ASP A 169 -7.65 11.29 35.86
C ASP A 169 -8.97 10.54 36.00
N ASN A 170 -9.58 10.17 34.89
CA ASN A 170 -10.80 9.37 34.85
C ASN A 170 -10.60 8.01 35.54
N PHE A 171 -9.46 7.36 35.32
CA PHE A 171 -9.12 6.11 36.01
C PHE A 171 -9.01 6.29 37.52
N ARG A 172 -8.29 7.35 38.00
CA ARG A 172 -8.18 7.66 39.43
C ARG A 172 -9.53 7.98 40.08
N ARG A 173 -10.44 8.55 39.32
CA ARG A 173 -11.81 8.88 39.76
C ARG A 173 -12.77 7.67 39.67
N GLY A 174 -12.29 6.52 39.23
CA GLY A 174 -13.10 5.29 39.10
C GLY A 174 -14.22 5.39 38.06
N LEU A 175 -14.05 6.25 37.03
CA LEU A 175 -15.03 6.44 35.98
C LEU A 175 -15.01 5.32 34.90
N TYR A 176 -14.00 4.49 34.91
CA TYR A 176 -13.98 3.28 34.09
C TYR A 176 -14.51 2.10 34.86
N PRO A 177 -15.27 1.20 34.24
CA PRO A 177 -15.71 -0.04 34.88
C PRO A 177 -14.48 -0.81 35.38
N ALA A 178 -14.62 -1.45 36.54
CA ALA A 178 -13.59 -2.33 37.07
C ALA A 178 -13.25 -3.39 36.03
N HIS A 179 -11.98 -3.54 35.73
CA HIS A 179 -11.52 -4.48 34.74
C HIS A 179 -11.78 -5.91 35.22
N ASP A 180 -12.61 -6.65 34.49
CA ASP A 180 -12.85 -8.07 34.80
C ASP A 180 -11.67 -8.89 34.27
N THR A 181 -10.72 -9.15 35.18
CA THR A 181 -9.51 -9.92 34.86
C THR A 181 -9.80 -11.31 34.30
N ARG A 182 -11.01 -11.86 34.54
CA ARG A 182 -11.39 -13.19 34.05
C ARG A 182 -11.39 -13.28 32.54
N MET A 183 -11.80 -12.20 31.84
CA MET A 183 -11.76 -12.16 30.38
C MET A 183 -10.32 -12.09 29.87
N ASP A 184 -9.46 -11.32 30.53
CA ASP A 184 -8.05 -11.23 30.19
C ASP A 184 -7.30 -12.52 30.42
N ASP A 185 -7.59 -13.23 31.52
CA ASP A 185 -7.01 -14.52 31.82
C ASP A 185 -7.47 -15.57 30.79
N LEU A 186 -8.75 -15.51 30.36
CA LEU A 186 -9.25 -16.36 29.28
C LEU A 186 -8.58 -16.05 27.95
N LEU A 187 -8.45 -14.76 27.59
CA LEU A 187 -7.79 -14.34 26.36
C LEU A 187 -6.29 -14.68 26.36
N ARG A 188 -5.62 -14.54 27.50
CA ARG A 188 -4.22 -14.96 27.67
C ARG A 188 -4.07 -16.48 27.50
N GLY A 189 -4.91 -17.27 28.16
CA GLY A 189 -4.89 -18.73 28.03
C GLY A 189 -5.18 -19.20 26.60
N THR A 190 -6.09 -18.52 25.88
CA THR A 190 -6.35 -18.81 24.45
C THR A 190 -5.18 -18.42 23.56
N ALA A 191 -4.53 -17.29 23.82
CA ALA A 191 -3.34 -16.84 23.06
C ALA A 191 -2.16 -17.81 23.27
N GLU A 192 -1.90 -18.25 24.50
CA GLU A 192 -0.87 -19.24 24.81
C GLU A 192 -1.14 -20.60 24.14
N SER A 193 -2.43 -20.99 24.10
CA SER A 193 -2.85 -22.23 23.42
C SER A 193 -2.62 -22.14 21.91
N LEU A 194 -2.95 -21.00 21.31
CA LEU A 194 -2.73 -20.74 19.88
C LEU A 194 -1.23 -20.70 19.53
N ASP A 195 -0.41 -20.08 20.38
CA ASP A 195 1.05 -20.08 20.19
C ASP A 195 1.63 -21.50 20.25
N THR A 196 1.16 -22.30 21.20
CA THR A 196 1.54 -23.71 21.29
C THR A 196 1.14 -24.50 20.04
N ILE A 197 -0.08 -24.32 19.54
CA ILE A 197 -0.55 -24.95 18.30
C ILE A 197 0.31 -24.52 17.12
N ASN A 198 0.64 -23.23 17.02
CA ASN A 198 1.48 -22.71 15.94
C ASN A 198 2.91 -23.28 16.00
N ARG A 199 3.48 -23.41 17.20
CA ARG A 199 4.78 -24.08 17.40
C ARG A 199 4.74 -25.53 16.95
N ILE A 200 3.70 -26.29 17.33
CA ILE A 200 3.53 -27.68 16.90
C ILE A 200 3.38 -27.77 15.37
N ARG A 201 2.63 -26.85 14.75
CA ARG A 201 2.47 -26.79 13.28
C ARG A 201 3.77 -26.43 12.55
N ALA A 202 4.63 -25.64 13.16
CA ALA A 202 5.92 -25.23 12.57
C ALA A 202 6.96 -26.37 12.55
N ILE A 203 6.88 -27.36 13.47
CA ILE A 203 7.82 -28.48 13.52
C ILE A 203 7.90 -29.28 12.19
N PRO A 204 6.78 -29.67 11.55
CA PRO A 204 6.86 -30.37 10.26
C PRO A 204 7.44 -29.52 9.14
N GLN A 205 7.24 -28.21 9.17
CA GLN A 205 7.83 -27.28 8.19
C GLN A 205 9.34 -27.15 8.35
N GLN A 206 9.82 -27.08 9.58
CA GLN A 206 11.25 -27.06 9.90
C GLN A 206 11.94 -28.36 9.50
N LEU A 207 11.30 -29.51 9.76
CA LEU A 207 11.80 -30.81 9.31
C LEU A 207 11.84 -30.92 7.78
N ARG A 208 10.84 -30.41 7.08
CA ARG A 208 10.83 -30.39 5.59
C ARG A 208 11.95 -29.49 5.06
N ALA A 209 12.15 -28.31 5.64
CA ALA A 209 13.20 -27.40 5.22
C ALA A 209 14.59 -28.03 5.39
N ALA A 210 14.83 -28.72 6.51
CA ALA A 210 16.08 -29.46 6.74
C ALA A 210 16.27 -30.61 5.74
N MET A 211 15.22 -31.41 5.47
CA MET A 211 15.26 -32.47 4.47
C MET A 211 15.51 -31.93 3.05
N ASP A 212 14.92 -30.79 2.67
CA ASP A 212 15.12 -30.16 1.38
C ASP A 212 16.55 -29.59 1.22
N GLU A 213 17.20 -29.21 2.32
CA GLU A 213 18.59 -28.78 2.32
C GLU A 213 19.56 -29.95 2.17
N ASP A 214 19.32 -31.04 2.89
CA ASP A 214 20.09 -32.29 2.75
C ASP A 214 19.97 -32.89 1.34
N VAL A 215 18.77 -32.89 0.75
CA VAL A 215 18.55 -33.36 -0.63
C VAL A 215 19.27 -32.46 -1.65
N ARG A 216 19.29 -31.16 -1.46
CA ARG A 216 20.04 -30.22 -2.31
C ARG A 216 21.53 -30.49 -2.22
N GLN A 217 22.07 -30.60 -1.03
CA GLN A 217 23.48 -30.89 -0.81
C GLN A 217 23.92 -32.21 -1.45
N TRP A 218 23.10 -33.26 -1.28
CA TRP A 218 23.34 -34.55 -1.96
C TRP A 218 23.32 -34.42 -3.48
N HIS A 219 22.40 -33.62 -4.04
CA HIS A 219 22.29 -33.39 -5.49
C HIS A 219 23.54 -32.69 -6.04
N ASP A 220 24.05 -31.69 -5.32
CA ASP A 220 25.26 -30.95 -5.67
C ASP A 220 26.49 -31.84 -5.63
N GLU A 221 26.62 -32.70 -4.61
CA GLU A 221 27.70 -33.71 -4.53
C GLU A 221 27.68 -34.71 -5.72
N VAL A 222 26.48 -35.14 -6.09
CA VAL A 222 26.33 -36.04 -7.24
C VAL A 222 26.72 -35.35 -8.55
N GLN A 223 26.38 -34.08 -8.72
CA GLN A 223 26.77 -33.29 -9.90
C GLN A 223 28.30 -33.07 -9.95
N GLU A 224 28.92 -32.70 -8.84
CA GLU A 224 30.37 -32.57 -8.77
C GLU A 224 31.08 -33.88 -9.11
N ASN A 225 30.64 -35.00 -8.57
CA ASN A 225 31.20 -36.30 -8.86
C ASN A 225 31.06 -36.70 -10.35
N ARG A 226 29.93 -36.34 -11.00
CA ARG A 226 29.73 -36.52 -12.44
C ARG A 226 30.73 -35.67 -13.25
N LEU A 227 30.92 -34.44 -12.92
CA LEU A 227 31.88 -33.55 -13.59
C LEU A 227 33.33 -34.09 -13.47
N ARG A 228 33.73 -34.45 -12.27
CA ARG A 228 35.05 -35.08 -12.03
C ARG A 228 35.25 -36.38 -12.84
N ALA A 229 34.20 -37.19 -12.96
CA ALA A 229 34.25 -38.40 -13.76
C ALA A 229 34.37 -38.09 -15.26
N GLN A 230 33.72 -37.04 -15.77
CA GLN A 230 33.85 -36.58 -17.15
C GLN A 230 35.25 -36.05 -17.43
N GLU A 231 35.82 -35.20 -16.57
CA GLU A 231 37.19 -34.70 -16.69
C GLU A 231 38.22 -35.84 -16.71
N ASN A 232 38.06 -36.83 -15.86
CA ASN A 232 38.93 -37.99 -15.80
C ASN A 232 38.83 -38.85 -17.09
N ARG A 233 37.65 -39.02 -17.66
CA ARG A 233 37.46 -39.70 -18.97
C ARG A 233 38.14 -38.91 -20.08
N GLN A 234 38.01 -37.61 -20.10
CA GLN A 234 38.64 -36.75 -21.11
C GLN A 234 40.17 -36.82 -21.03
N LYS A 235 40.75 -36.72 -19.85
CA LYS A 235 42.20 -36.91 -19.61
C LYS A 235 42.69 -38.28 -20.05
N LEU A 236 41.91 -39.33 -19.83
CA LEU A 236 42.21 -40.68 -20.23
C LEU A 236 42.19 -40.82 -21.78
N GLN A 237 41.22 -40.21 -22.43
CA GLN A 237 41.13 -40.20 -23.91
C GLN A 237 42.29 -39.42 -24.51
N GLU A 238 42.68 -38.29 -23.97
CA GLU A 238 43.85 -37.52 -24.42
C GLU A 238 45.15 -38.32 -24.28
N LYS A 239 45.34 -39.03 -23.15
CA LYS A 239 46.48 -39.93 -22.98
C LYS A 239 46.50 -41.09 -23.98
N LEU A 240 45.34 -41.70 -24.23
CA LEU A 240 45.22 -42.78 -25.23
C LEU A 240 45.52 -42.28 -26.66
N THR A 241 45.11 -41.07 -26.98
CA THR A 241 45.39 -40.47 -28.29
C THR A 241 46.86 -40.16 -28.47
N GLN A 242 47.53 -39.68 -27.44
CA GLN A 242 48.99 -39.44 -27.44
C GLN A 242 49.80 -40.74 -27.56
N LEU A 243 49.34 -41.84 -26.95
CA LEU A 243 49.99 -43.16 -27.07
C LEU A 243 49.78 -43.83 -28.45
N ARG A 244 48.71 -43.48 -29.18
CA ARG A 244 48.47 -43.96 -30.56
C ARG A 244 49.26 -43.22 -31.64
N GLN A 245 49.79 -42.03 -31.30
CA GLN A 245 50.61 -41.21 -32.19
C GLN A 245 52.12 -41.44 -32.03
N ARG A 246 52.52 -42.27 -31.05
CA ARG A 246 53.91 -42.78 -30.91
C ARG A 246 53.99 -44.21 -31.47
#